data_74c0aa1f7ab516e00b4c39d070b19634
#
_entry.id   74c0aa1f7ab516e00b4c39d070b19634
#
_cell.length_a   1.000
_cell.length_b   1.000
_cell.length_c   1.000
_cell.angle_alpha   90.00
_cell.angle_beta   90.00
_cell.angle_gamma   90.00
#
_symmetry.space_group_name_H-M   'P 1'
#
loop_
_entity.id
_entity.type
_entity.pdbx_description
1 polymer ?
#
loop_
_entity_poly.entity_id
_entity_poly.type
_entity_poly.pdbx_seq_one_letter_code
_entity_poly.pdbx_strand_id
1 'polypeptide(L)'
;MLLFIDESGQDHGAMPCEVLAGVGITQGNLWNLVKAIRSAEKEHFGDYLRNLRVTELKAKKLLKRKRFRSAEKEMDIPDEELPGLAHSALIKGMRAKEAGAPQSGVTARELTGYSRSVLRFVDAVLDIAAGFDVKVIASVVDANAAKSERDILTKDVVYLFERYFYMLKDCCLDTQERRGLVVFDELEKSMAKRLIERMAAYFLGTKTGRFRSSLIVPEPFFVHSDLTTGVFLADLAAYVIGWGWRHNGMSQPFREELTPYAMKVHEMQYRGEKPKDDGTGSWPLNGILYLDDLRGRLEKSIDEPGGQMPKTKKAMPGPSGPTKASSE
;
A
#
# COMPACT_ATOMS: atom_id res chain seq x y z
N MET A 1 -7.90 -9.75 -13.06
CA MET A 1 -7.01 -8.89 -12.24
C MET A 1 -7.17 -9.24 -10.78
N LEU A 2 -6.09 -9.21 -9.99
CA LEU A 2 -6.14 -9.37 -8.54
C LEU A 2 -5.89 -8.01 -7.88
N LEU A 3 -6.67 -7.70 -6.85
CA LEU A 3 -6.47 -6.56 -5.96
C LEU A 3 -6.00 -7.08 -4.61
N PHE A 4 -4.75 -6.84 -4.28
CA PHE A 4 -4.18 -7.15 -2.96
C PHE A 4 -4.35 -5.94 -2.06
N ILE A 5 -4.88 -6.15 -0.86
CA ILE A 5 -5.21 -5.08 0.09
C ILE A 5 -4.47 -5.29 1.40
N ASP A 6 -3.86 -4.23 1.90
CA ASP A 6 -3.29 -4.16 3.24
C ASP A 6 -3.53 -2.77 3.86
N GLU A 7 -3.35 -2.67 5.16
CA GLU A 7 -3.63 -1.48 5.93
C GLU A 7 -2.40 -1.01 6.71
N SER A 8 -2.31 0.30 6.92
CA SER A 8 -1.29 0.92 7.76
C SER A 8 -1.95 2.02 8.57
N GLY A 9 -1.51 2.19 9.77
CA GLY A 9 -2.00 3.32 10.51
C GLY A 9 -2.87 2.96 11.72
N GLN A 10 -3.24 1.73 12.03
CA GLN A 10 -4.17 1.34 13.11
C GLN A 10 -3.60 1.42 14.54
N ASP A 11 -2.30 1.47 14.75
CA ASP A 11 -1.63 1.42 16.08
C ASP A 11 -1.36 2.80 16.75
N HIS A 12 -2.06 3.93 16.62
CA HIS A 12 -1.40 5.11 16.09
C HIS A 12 -1.63 6.41 16.81
N GLY A 13 -1.16 6.54 17.95
CA GLY A 13 -0.94 7.85 18.55
C GLY A 13 -0.02 8.82 17.73
N ALA A 14 0.74 8.30 16.79
CA ALA A 14 1.72 9.08 16.02
C ALA A 14 1.26 9.48 14.61
N MET A 15 0.35 8.69 14.00
CA MET A 15 -0.13 8.92 12.64
C MET A 15 -1.56 9.44 12.65
N PRO A 16 -1.85 10.59 12.02
CA PRO A 16 -3.18 11.19 12.08
C PRO A 16 -4.17 10.57 11.10
N CYS A 17 -3.79 9.50 10.41
CA CYS A 17 -4.64 8.83 9.43
C CYS A 17 -4.41 7.32 9.41
N GLU A 18 -5.45 6.60 9.03
CA GLU A 18 -5.41 5.18 8.67
C GLU A 18 -5.36 5.08 7.13
N VAL A 19 -4.54 4.19 6.59
CA VAL A 19 -4.43 3.97 5.15
C VAL A 19 -4.84 2.57 4.82
N LEU A 20 -5.88 2.42 3.98
CA LEU A 20 -6.24 1.17 3.34
C LEU A 20 -5.77 1.25 1.89
N ALA A 21 -4.73 0.50 1.54
CA ALA A 21 -4.17 0.50 0.19
C ALA A 21 -4.46 -0.80 -0.54
N GLY A 22 -4.75 -0.68 -1.83
CA GLY A 22 -4.91 -1.79 -2.75
C GLY A 22 -3.94 -1.70 -3.92
N VAL A 23 -3.34 -2.83 -4.26
CA VAL A 23 -2.42 -2.97 -5.38
C VAL A 23 -3.04 -3.89 -6.42
N GLY A 24 -3.38 -3.33 -7.58
CA GLY A 24 -3.98 -4.04 -8.70
C GLY A 24 -2.92 -4.63 -9.62
N ILE A 25 -2.96 -5.96 -9.81
CA ILE A 25 -2.02 -6.70 -10.65
C ILE A 25 -2.79 -7.55 -11.64
N THR A 26 -2.47 -7.45 -12.93
CA THR A 26 -3.07 -8.32 -13.94
C THR A 26 -2.58 -9.75 -13.76
N GLN A 27 -3.45 -10.72 -13.99
CA GLN A 27 -3.11 -12.14 -13.82
C GLN A 27 -1.90 -12.54 -14.69
N GLY A 28 -1.82 -12.04 -15.92
CA GLY A 28 -0.70 -12.33 -16.82
C GLY A 28 0.65 -11.81 -16.33
N ASN A 29 0.65 -10.71 -15.60
CA ASN A 29 1.89 -10.09 -15.09
C ASN A 29 2.34 -10.66 -13.75
N LEU A 30 1.44 -11.26 -12.96
CA LEU A 30 1.71 -11.63 -11.56
C LEU A 30 2.95 -12.53 -11.42
N TRP A 31 3.05 -13.60 -12.21
CA TRP A 31 4.18 -14.52 -12.09
C TRP A 31 5.50 -13.90 -12.54
N ASN A 32 5.50 -13.09 -13.58
CA ASN A 32 6.69 -12.40 -14.04
C ASN A 32 7.15 -11.33 -13.04
N LEU A 33 6.22 -10.60 -12.43
CA LEU A 33 6.47 -9.67 -11.33
C LEU A 33 7.13 -10.38 -10.13
N VAL A 34 6.58 -11.52 -9.71
CA VAL A 34 7.16 -12.33 -8.61
C VAL A 34 8.60 -12.74 -8.96
N LYS A 35 8.84 -13.25 -10.17
CA LYS A 35 10.20 -13.63 -10.62
C LYS A 35 11.17 -12.45 -10.62
N ALA A 36 10.74 -11.28 -11.08
CA ALA A 36 11.57 -10.09 -11.12
C ALA A 36 11.94 -9.62 -9.71
N ILE A 37 10.99 -9.60 -8.75
CA ILE A 37 11.26 -9.28 -7.35
C ILE A 37 12.22 -10.30 -6.72
N ARG A 38 12.06 -11.60 -7.01
CA ARG A 38 12.99 -12.63 -6.53
C ARG A 38 14.40 -12.45 -7.13
N SER A 39 14.52 -12.02 -8.38
CA SER A 39 15.81 -11.68 -8.97
C SER A 39 16.46 -10.49 -8.26
N ALA A 40 15.70 -9.46 -7.91
CA ALA A 40 16.18 -8.34 -7.13
C ALA A 40 16.63 -8.75 -5.72
N GLU A 41 15.99 -9.75 -5.08
CA GLU A 41 16.49 -10.31 -3.81
C GLU A 41 17.94 -10.82 -3.95
N LYS A 42 18.22 -11.62 -5.00
CA LYS A 42 19.58 -12.12 -5.26
C LYS A 42 20.58 -11.01 -5.55
N GLU A 43 20.18 -10.04 -6.34
CA GLU A 43 21.02 -8.89 -6.70
C GLU A 43 21.44 -8.08 -5.47
N HIS A 44 20.50 -7.80 -4.57
CA HIS A 44 20.76 -6.93 -3.44
C HIS A 44 21.25 -7.64 -2.18
N PHE A 45 21.01 -8.96 -2.03
CA PHE A 45 21.35 -9.71 -0.81
C PHE A 45 22.26 -10.93 -1.07
N GLY A 46 22.65 -11.16 -2.31
CA GLY A 46 23.50 -12.31 -2.69
C GLY A 46 22.76 -13.65 -2.72
N ASP A 47 21.55 -13.73 -2.18
CA ASP A 47 20.68 -14.92 -2.21
C ASP A 47 19.22 -14.53 -2.04
N TYR A 48 18.32 -15.49 -2.20
CA TYR A 48 16.90 -15.30 -1.86
C TYR A 48 16.72 -15.07 -0.36
N LEU A 49 15.91 -14.10 0.01
CA LEU A 49 15.66 -13.76 1.41
C LEU A 49 15.10 -14.97 2.21
N ARG A 50 14.31 -15.83 1.56
CA ARG A 50 13.82 -17.08 2.16
C ARG A 50 14.95 -18.01 2.60
N ASN A 51 16.01 -18.14 1.80
CA ASN A 51 17.19 -18.96 2.15
C ASN A 51 17.92 -18.36 3.36
N LEU A 52 17.85 -17.05 3.51
CA LEU A 52 18.39 -16.29 4.63
C LEU A 52 17.41 -16.21 5.83
N ARG A 53 16.37 -17.05 5.82
CA ARG A 53 15.31 -17.10 6.84
C ARG A 53 14.59 -15.76 7.12
N VAL A 54 14.56 -14.90 6.14
CA VAL A 54 13.68 -13.74 6.12
C VAL A 54 12.38 -14.20 5.48
N THR A 55 11.40 -14.53 6.29
CA THR A 55 10.13 -15.11 5.82
C THR A 55 9.11 -14.03 5.49
N GLU A 56 9.19 -12.88 6.16
CA GLU A 56 8.23 -11.80 6.03
C GLU A 56 8.91 -10.48 5.70
N LEU A 57 8.46 -9.84 4.63
CA LEU A 57 8.83 -8.47 4.26
C LEU A 57 7.75 -7.51 4.74
N LYS A 58 8.07 -6.67 5.72
CA LYS A 58 7.17 -5.59 6.20
C LYS A 58 7.83 -4.23 5.97
N ALA A 59 7.11 -3.32 5.34
CA ALA A 59 7.57 -1.97 5.02
C ALA A 59 8.09 -1.22 6.26
N LYS A 60 7.39 -1.33 7.40
CA LYS A 60 7.80 -0.78 8.69
C LYS A 60 9.19 -1.26 9.13
N LYS A 61 9.56 -2.53 8.84
CA LYS A 61 10.88 -3.11 9.16
C LYS A 61 11.94 -2.67 8.14
N LEU A 62 11.60 -2.63 6.85
CA LEU A 62 12.50 -2.27 5.77
C LEU A 62 12.85 -0.78 5.80
N LEU A 63 11.86 0.08 5.96
CA LEU A 63 11.97 1.53 5.87
C LEU A 63 12.01 2.24 7.24
N LYS A 64 12.41 1.56 8.33
CA LYS A 64 12.55 2.21 9.65
C LYS A 64 13.63 3.30 9.63
N ARG A 65 13.43 4.40 10.37
CA ARG A 65 14.39 5.53 10.47
C ARG A 65 15.84 5.11 10.77
N LYS A 66 16.01 4.08 11.62
CA LYS A 66 17.35 3.52 11.92
C LYS A 66 18.04 2.98 10.65
N ARG A 67 17.29 2.50 9.64
CA ARG A 67 17.83 1.98 8.40
C ARG A 67 18.50 3.08 7.59
N PHE A 68 17.84 4.22 7.42
CA PHE A 68 18.39 5.38 6.71
C PHE A 68 19.64 5.88 7.40
N ARG A 69 19.60 6.11 8.73
CA ARG A 69 20.76 6.51 9.50
C ARG A 69 21.93 5.53 9.43
N SER A 70 21.64 4.22 9.36
CA SER A 70 22.71 3.21 9.26
C SER A 70 23.30 3.14 7.86
N ALA A 71 22.55 3.49 6.82
CA ALA A 71 23.04 3.53 5.44
C ALA A 71 24.08 4.65 5.19
N GLU A 72 24.08 5.67 6.02
CA GLU A 72 24.97 6.85 5.93
C GLU A 72 26.24 6.74 6.76
N LYS A 73 26.40 5.69 7.60
CA LYS A 73 27.49 5.64 8.58
C LYS A 73 28.88 5.49 7.97
N GLU A 74 29.02 4.68 6.93
CA GLU A 74 30.29 4.47 6.24
C GLU A 74 30.10 4.80 4.75
N MET A 75 30.77 5.87 4.30
CA MET A 75 30.59 6.40 2.94
C MET A 75 31.38 5.62 1.90
N ASP A 76 32.49 5.02 2.26
CA ASP A 76 33.49 4.43 1.34
C ASP A 76 33.23 2.95 1.00
N ILE A 77 31.96 2.53 0.97
CA ILE A 77 31.62 1.18 0.56
C ILE A 77 31.25 1.19 -0.94
N PRO A 78 32.05 0.50 -1.79
CA PRO A 78 31.72 0.33 -3.20
C PRO A 78 30.41 -0.43 -3.38
N ASP A 79 29.69 -0.11 -4.45
CA ASP A 79 28.37 -0.68 -4.71
C ASP A 79 28.42 -2.19 -4.93
N GLU A 80 29.47 -2.70 -5.54
CA GLU A 80 29.72 -4.12 -5.78
C GLU A 80 29.91 -4.93 -4.50
N GLU A 81 30.32 -4.32 -3.40
CA GLU A 81 30.47 -5.00 -2.10
C GLU A 81 29.13 -5.13 -1.32
N LEU A 82 28.16 -4.28 -1.65
CA LEU A 82 26.90 -4.20 -0.88
C LEU A 82 26.17 -5.53 -0.73
N PRO A 83 26.00 -6.35 -1.80
CA PRO A 83 25.29 -7.64 -1.67
C PRO A 83 26.01 -8.61 -0.74
N GLY A 84 27.35 -8.67 -0.81
CA GLY A 84 28.18 -9.53 0.05
C GLY A 84 28.10 -9.12 1.52
N LEU A 85 28.17 -7.82 1.81
CA LEU A 85 28.00 -7.27 3.16
C LEU A 85 26.59 -7.52 3.72
N ALA A 86 25.57 -7.36 2.87
CA ALA A 86 24.19 -7.62 3.27
C ALA A 86 23.97 -9.10 3.57
N HIS A 87 24.51 -9.99 2.74
CA HIS A 87 24.48 -11.44 2.95
C HIS A 87 25.14 -11.83 4.28
N SER A 88 26.37 -11.35 4.51
CA SER A 88 27.11 -11.60 5.76
C SER A 88 26.32 -11.13 6.98
N ALA A 89 25.77 -9.91 6.95
CA ALA A 89 24.96 -9.37 8.05
C ALA A 89 23.74 -10.24 8.35
N LEU A 90 23.03 -10.73 7.31
CA LEU A 90 21.86 -11.59 7.46
C LEU A 90 22.23 -12.95 8.05
N ILE A 91 23.29 -13.60 7.55
CA ILE A 91 23.78 -14.88 8.09
C ILE A 91 24.21 -14.76 9.55
N LYS A 92 24.97 -13.72 9.90
CA LYS A 92 25.38 -13.48 11.30
C LYS A 92 24.16 -13.22 12.21
N GLY A 93 23.20 -12.42 11.74
CA GLY A 93 21.97 -12.16 12.48
C GLY A 93 21.14 -13.42 12.70
N MET A 94 21.02 -14.27 11.68
CA MET A 94 20.35 -15.57 11.74
C MET A 94 21.01 -16.49 12.77
N ARG A 95 22.34 -16.69 12.69
CA ARG A 95 23.10 -17.54 13.62
C ARG A 95 22.99 -17.06 15.08
N ALA A 96 23.08 -15.75 15.30
CA ALA A 96 22.92 -15.18 16.63
C ALA A 96 21.53 -15.43 17.22
N LYS A 97 20.48 -15.31 16.39
CA LYS A 97 19.09 -15.61 16.80
C LYS A 97 18.93 -17.10 17.18
N GLU A 98 19.50 -18.00 16.38
CA GLU A 98 19.48 -19.45 16.65
C GLU A 98 20.22 -19.83 17.92
N ALA A 99 21.36 -19.17 18.17
CA ALA A 99 22.16 -19.38 19.36
C ALA A 99 21.62 -18.66 20.62
N GLY A 100 20.55 -17.88 20.51
CA GLY A 100 20.06 -17.01 21.61
C GLY A 100 21.09 -15.95 22.06
N ALA A 101 22.05 -15.61 21.18
CA ALA A 101 23.13 -14.71 21.53
C ALA A 101 22.67 -13.25 21.61
N PRO A 102 23.08 -12.47 22.63
CA PRO A 102 22.67 -11.09 22.80
C PRO A 102 23.24 -10.13 21.75
N GLN A 103 24.31 -10.53 21.08
CA GLN A 103 24.96 -9.75 20.01
C GLN A 103 25.15 -10.61 18.77
N SER A 104 24.86 -10.02 17.61
CA SER A 104 24.92 -10.74 16.32
C SER A 104 26.35 -10.85 15.73
N GLY A 105 27.34 -10.14 16.27
CA GLY A 105 28.67 -10.03 15.67
C GLY A 105 28.70 -9.30 14.31
N VAL A 106 27.62 -8.60 13.95
CA VAL A 106 27.54 -7.79 12.72
C VAL A 106 28.37 -6.52 12.91
N THR A 107 29.34 -6.28 12.03
CA THR A 107 30.17 -5.08 12.04
C THR A 107 29.41 -3.82 11.59
N ALA A 108 29.98 -2.63 11.84
CA ALA A 108 29.41 -1.37 11.35
C ALA A 108 29.33 -1.35 9.82
N ARG A 109 30.40 -1.81 9.13
CA ARG A 109 30.45 -1.90 7.67
C ARG A 109 29.36 -2.82 7.10
N GLU A 110 29.19 -4.02 7.69
CA GLU A 110 28.12 -4.95 7.29
C GLU A 110 26.74 -4.36 7.54
N LEU A 111 26.53 -3.66 8.67
CA LEU A 111 25.25 -3.02 8.97
C LEU A 111 24.94 -1.88 7.99
N THR A 112 25.95 -1.12 7.58
CA THR A 112 25.82 -0.06 6.57
C THR A 112 25.50 -0.68 5.22
N GLY A 113 26.27 -1.67 4.76
CA GLY A 113 26.04 -2.39 3.49
C GLY A 113 24.65 -3.00 3.44
N TYR A 114 24.23 -3.72 4.48
CA TYR A 114 22.88 -4.28 4.58
C TYR A 114 21.81 -3.18 4.54
N SER A 115 22.02 -2.05 5.18
CA SER A 115 21.05 -0.96 5.19
C SER A 115 20.88 -0.35 3.81
N ARG A 116 21.97 -0.11 3.08
CA ARG A 116 21.94 0.36 1.68
C ARG A 116 21.27 -0.65 0.76
N SER A 117 21.63 -1.94 0.86
CA SER A 117 21.01 -3.00 0.07
C SER A 117 19.49 -3.06 0.28
N VAL A 118 19.00 -2.93 1.51
CA VAL A 118 17.56 -2.91 1.79
C VAL A 118 16.88 -1.70 1.13
N LEU A 119 17.45 -0.50 1.22
CA LEU A 119 16.85 0.70 0.63
C LEU A 119 16.83 0.62 -0.90
N ARG A 120 17.91 0.13 -1.52
CA ARG A 120 17.98 -0.11 -2.97
C ARG A 120 17.04 -1.21 -3.43
N PHE A 121 16.89 -2.27 -2.64
CA PHE A 121 15.92 -3.33 -2.93
C PHE A 121 14.49 -2.79 -2.94
N VAL A 122 14.10 -1.98 -1.95
CA VAL A 122 12.76 -1.36 -1.94
C VAL A 122 12.56 -0.45 -3.14
N ASP A 123 13.58 0.32 -3.51
CA ASP A 123 13.56 1.18 -4.68
C ASP A 123 13.35 0.37 -5.98
N ALA A 124 14.14 -0.69 -6.15
CA ALA A 124 14.02 -1.62 -7.28
C ALA A 124 12.66 -2.34 -7.33
N VAL A 125 12.10 -2.73 -6.18
CA VAL A 125 10.76 -3.34 -6.11
C VAL A 125 9.68 -2.41 -6.64
N LEU A 126 9.74 -1.11 -6.31
CA LEU A 126 8.78 -0.12 -6.82
C LEU A 126 8.96 0.11 -8.34
N ASP A 127 10.20 0.16 -8.84
CA ASP A 127 10.47 0.27 -10.27
C ASP A 127 9.99 -0.97 -11.04
N ILE A 128 10.23 -2.15 -10.49
CA ILE A 128 9.71 -3.42 -11.05
C ILE A 128 8.18 -3.38 -11.08
N ALA A 129 7.53 -2.98 -9.98
CA ALA A 129 6.08 -2.89 -9.93
C ALA A 129 5.53 -1.92 -10.99
N ALA A 130 6.15 -0.75 -11.16
CA ALA A 130 5.80 0.22 -12.20
C ALA A 130 6.00 -0.37 -13.61
N GLY A 131 7.10 -1.08 -13.85
CA GLY A 131 7.40 -1.75 -15.12
C GLY A 131 6.39 -2.84 -15.52
N PHE A 132 5.72 -3.47 -14.55
CA PHE A 132 4.62 -4.41 -14.76
C PHE A 132 3.23 -3.78 -14.75
N ASP A 133 3.13 -2.46 -14.86
CA ASP A 133 1.89 -1.69 -14.87
C ASP A 133 1.00 -1.95 -13.63
N VAL A 134 1.64 -2.16 -12.49
CA VAL A 134 0.94 -2.28 -11.20
C VAL A 134 0.26 -0.95 -10.88
N LYS A 135 -1.02 -1.01 -10.51
CA LYS A 135 -1.80 0.17 -10.15
C LYS A 135 -2.07 0.23 -8.66
N VAL A 136 -1.91 1.40 -8.08
CA VAL A 136 -2.17 1.67 -6.67
C VAL A 136 -3.47 2.45 -6.51
N ILE A 137 -4.31 1.97 -5.61
CA ILE A 137 -5.50 2.68 -5.11
C ILE A 137 -5.46 2.70 -3.58
N ALA A 138 -5.91 3.78 -2.96
CA ALA A 138 -5.95 3.86 -1.51
C ALA A 138 -7.04 4.79 -1.00
N SER A 139 -7.55 4.47 0.18
CA SER A 139 -8.35 5.37 1.02
C SER A 139 -7.51 5.77 2.24
N VAL A 140 -7.29 7.06 2.40
CA VAL A 140 -6.61 7.64 3.55
C VAL A 140 -7.67 8.26 4.44
N VAL A 141 -7.86 7.70 5.63
CA VAL A 141 -8.91 8.09 6.57
C VAL A 141 -8.31 8.94 7.67
N ASP A 142 -8.87 10.12 7.90
CA ASP A 142 -8.48 10.96 9.03
C ASP A 142 -8.74 10.22 10.36
N ALA A 143 -7.81 10.30 11.31
CA ALA A 143 -7.98 9.68 12.63
C ALA A 143 -9.20 10.23 13.41
N ASN A 144 -9.59 11.47 13.11
CA ASN A 144 -10.77 12.12 13.68
C ASN A 144 -12.00 12.02 12.77
N ALA A 145 -11.95 11.23 11.69
CA ALA A 145 -13.09 11.04 10.80
C ALA A 145 -14.28 10.49 11.57
N ALA A 146 -15.44 11.12 11.41
CA ALA A 146 -16.68 10.63 12.01
C ALA A 146 -16.97 9.22 11.47
N LYS A 147 -17.10 8.24 12.38
CA LYS A 147 -17.36 6.84 12.05
C LYS A 147 -18.85 6.59 11.88
N SER A 148 -19.21 5.67 10.99
CA SER A 148 -20.58 5.19 10.88
C SER A 148 -20.92 4.29 12.07
N GLU A 149 -22.08 4.50 12.67
CA GLU A 149 -22.61 3.64 13.75
C GLU A 149 -23.26 2.35 13.18
N ARG A 150 -23.47 2.30 11.87
CA ARG A 150 -24.10 1.17 11.20
C ARG A 150 -23.12 0.05 10.95
N ASP A 151 -23.57 -1.19 11.11
CA ASP A 151 -22.81 -2.38 10.74
C ASP A 151 -22.87 -2.65 9.23
N ILE A 152 -22.32 -1.73 8.46
CA ILE A 152 -22.23 -1.76 6.99
C ILE A 152 -20.77 -1.71 6.54
N LEU A 153 -20.55 -2.00 5.27
CA LEU A 153 -19.23 -1.82 4.67
C LEU A 153 -18.84 -0.34 4.73
N THR A 154 -17.69 -0.06 5.29
CA THR A 154 -17.21 1.30 5.54
C THR A 154 -16.89 2.04 4.23
N LYS A 155 -16.99 3.36 4.26
CA LYS A 155 -16.90 4.22 3.07
C LYS A 155 -15.54 4.17 2.38
N ASP A 156 -14.46 3.96 3.14
CA ASP A 156 -13.10 3.74 2.65
C ASP A 156 -13.02 2.48 1.77
N VAL A 157 -13.56 1.36 2.24
CA VAL A 157 -13.63 0.10 1.48
C VAL A 157 -14.53 0.25 0.25
N VAL A 158 -15.69 0.91 0.40
CA VAL A 158 -16.62 1.16 -0.72
C VAL A 158 -15.96 2.00 -1.82
N TYR A 159 -15.13 2.98 -1.44
CA TYR A 159 -14.40 3.80 -2.40
C TYR A 159 -13.22 3.05 -3.03
N LEU A 160 -12.57 2.16 -2.30
CA LEU A 160 -11.58 1.27 -2.87
C LEU A 160 -12.20 0.38 -3.96
N PHE A 161 -13.36 -0.23 -3.68
CA PHE A 161 -14.09 -1.02 -4.68
C PHE A 161 -14.62 -0.18 -5.86
N GLU A 162 -14.94 1.09 -5.67
CA GLU A 162 -15.29 1.98 -6.77
C GLU A 162 -14.12 2.14 -7.75
N ARG A 163 -12.92 2.40 -7.24
CA ARG A 163 -11.72 2.56 -8.06
C ARG A 163 -11.33 1.26 -8.73
N TYR A 164 -11.42 0.17 -7.99
CA TYR A 164 -11.14 -1.16 -8.55
C TYR A 164 -12.09 -1.52 -9.69
N PHE A 165 -13.38 -1.21 -9.55
CA PHE A 165 -14.36 -1.42 -10.61
C PHE A 165 -14.01 -0.66 -11.89
N TYR A 166 -13.66 0.63 -11.78
CA TYR A 166 -13.26 1.41 -12.95
C TYR A 166 -11.89 0.98 -13.50
N MET A 167 -10.95 0.62 -12.66
CA MET A 167 -9.68 0.04 -13.08
C MET A 167 -9.90 -1.25 -13.92
N LEU A 168 -10.80 -2.13 -13.50
CA LEU A 168 -11.17 -3.32 -14.27
C LEU A 168 -11.78 -2.97 -15.62
N LYS A 169 -12.56 -1.90 -15.70
CA LYS A 169 -13.12 -1.42 -16.98
C LYS A 169 -12.04 -0.93 -17.94
N ASP A 170 -11.04 -0.23 -17.42
CA ASP A 170 -10.02 0.44 -18.22
C ASP A 170 -8.89 -0.50 -18.65
N CYS A 171 -8.49 -1.44 -17.78
CA CYS A 171 -7.33 -2.31 -18.02
C CYS A 171 -7.61 -3.53 -18.91
N CYS A 172 -8.86 -3.87 -19.19
CA CYS A 172 -9.19 -5.11 -19.90
C CYS A 172 -9.99 -4.82 -21.18
N LEU A 173 -9.41 -5.07 -22.32
CA LEU A 173 -10.08 -4.91 -23.62
C LEU A 173 -11.06 -6.05 -23.92
N ASP A 174 -10.81 -7.26 -23.39
CA ASP A 174 -11.68 -8.41 -23.58
C ASP A 174 -12.79 -8.48 -22.51
N THR A 175 -14.03 -8.54 -22.96
CA THR A 175 -15.23 -8.42 -22.12
C THR A 175 -15.57 -9.68 -21.34
N GLN A 176 -15.12 -10.86 -21.75
CA GLN A 176 -15.56 -12.12 -21.16
C GLN A 176 -14.77 -12.51 -19.89
N GLU A 177 -13.52 -12.05 -19.73
CA GLU A 177 -12.66 -12.41 -18.60
C GLU A 177 -12.40 -11.26 -17.61
N ARG A 178 -13.15 -10.17 -17.68
CA ARG A 178 -12.97 -8.97 -16.84
C ARG A 178 -13.41 -9.15 -15.40
N ARG A 179 -13.07 -10.26 -14.76
CA ARG A 179 -13.39 -10.45 -13.35
C ARG A 179 -12.21 -10.08 -12.46
N GLY A 180 -12.50 -9.31 -11.42
CA GLY A 180 -11.55 -8.94 -10.39
C GLY A 180 -11.73 -9.75 -9.12
N LEU A 181 -10.66 -10.28 -8.58
CA LEU A 181 -10.60 -10.96 -7.28
C LEU A 181 -10.00 -10.01 -6.24
N VAL A 182 -10.49 -10.09 -5.02
CA VAL A 182 -9.98 -9.29 -3.89
C VAL A 182 -9.27 -10.21 -2.92
N VAL A 183 -8.03 -9.84 -2.58
CA VAL A 183 -7.14 -10.60 -1.72
C VAL A 183 -6.72 -9.72 -0.55
N PHE A 184 -7.03 -10.14 0.67
CA PHE A 184 -6.63 -9.46 1.90
C PHE A 184 -5.48 -10.19 2.59
N ASP A 185 -4.70 -9.46 3.38
CA ASP A 185 -3.84 -10.07 4.38
C ASP A 185 -4.69 -10.88 5.39
N GLU A 186 -4.08 -11.85 6.04
CA GLU A 186 -4.76 -12.69 7.02
C GLU A 186 -5.33 -11.84 8.16
N LEU A 187 -6.61 -12.04 8.43
CA LEU A 187 -7.34 -11.41 9.52
C LEU A 187 -7.71 -12.46 10.58
N GLU A 188 -7.89 -12.02 11.81
CA GLU A 188 -8.53 -12.87 12.81
C GLU A 188 -9.88 -13.39 12.29
N LYS A 189 -10.21 -14.64 12.63
CA LYS A 189 -11.41 -15.34 12.12
C LYS A 189 -12.70 -14.54 12.34
N SER A 190 -12.83 -13.84 13.46
CA SER A 190 -13.99 -12.99 13.78
C SER A 190 -14.08 -11.78 12.86
N MET A 191 -12.95 -11.13 12.59
CA MET A 191 -12.86 -9.96 11.70
C MET A 191 -13.07 -10.36 10.23
N ALA A 192 -12.48 -11.46 9.80
CA ALA A 192 -12.67 -12.01 8.45
C ALA A 192 -14.15 -12.33 8.20
N LYS A 193 -14.83 -13.03 9.14
CA LYS A 193 -16.25 -13.34 9.05
C LYS A 193 -17.09 -12.06 8.91
N ARG A 194 -16.84 -11.07 9.76
CA ARG A 194 -17.56 -9.79 9.74
C ARG A 194 -17.36 -9.03 8.42
N LEU A 195 -16.13 -9.05 7.89
CA LEU A 195 -15.84 -8.43 6.58
C LEU A 195 -16.62 -9.13 5.46
N ILE A 196 -16.62 -10.48 5.43
CA ILE A 196 -17.37 -11.26 4.44
C ILE A 196 -18.87 -10.94 4.50
N GLU A 197 -19.45 -10.91 5.71
CA GLU A 197 -20.87 -10.58 5.91
C GLU A 197 -21.20 -9.16 5.40
N ARG A 198 -20.38 -8.17 5.71
CA ARG A 198 -20.54 -6.79 5.24
C ARG A 198 -20.37 -6.66 3.73
N MET A 199 -19.39 -7.38 3.14
CA MET A 199 -19.21 -7.42 1.69
C MET A 199 -20.43 -8.05 1.01
N ALA A 200 -20.93 -9.18 1.51
CA ALA A 200 -22.14 -9.81 0.97
C ALA A 200 -23.34 -8.86 1.06
N ALA A 201 -23.56 -8.22 2.20
CA ALA A 201 -24.64 -7.24 2.39
C ALA A 201 -24.52 -6.08 1.40
N TYR A 202 -23.32 -5.57 1.14
CA TYR A 202 -23.07 -4.51 0.19
C TYR A 202 -23.32 -4.96 -1.26
N PHE A 203 -22.66 -6.02 -1.70
CA PHE A 203 -22.70 -6.46 -3.11
C PHE A 203 -24.07 -7.04 -3.51
N LEU A 204 -24.76 -7.72 -2.61
CA LEU A 204 -26.07 -8.32 -2.87
C LEU A 204 -27.22 -7.39 -2.49
N GLY A 205 -27.06 -6.58 -1.43
CA GLY A 205 -28.11 -5.76 -0.85
C GLY A 205 -28.27 -4.36 -1.49
N THR A 206 -27.22 -3.78 -2.06
CA THR A 206 -27.30 -2.40 -2.57
C THR A 206 -27.31 -2.32 -4.10
N LYS A 207 -27.95 -1.27 -4.66
CA LYS A 207 -27.94 -1.02 -6.12
C LYS A 207 -26.50 -0.87 -6.65
N THR A 208 -25.67 -0.08 -5.96
CA THR A 208 -24.28 0.16 -6.34
C THR A 208 -23.41 -1.09 -6.21
N GLY A 209 -23.62 -1.89 -5.17
CA GLY A 209 -22.92 -3.15 -4.98
C GLY A 209 -23.24 -4.15 -6.09
N ARG A 210 -24.54 -4.35 -6.40
CA ARG A 210 -24.94 -5.20 -7.53
C ARG A 210 -24.37 -4.76 -8.87
N PHE A 211 -24.30 -3.45 -9.11
CA PHE A 211 -23.64 -2.92 -10.30
C PHE A 211 -22.16 -3.26 -10.34
N ARG A 212 -21.44 -3.13 -9.21
CA ARG A 212 -20.01 -3.44 -9.13
C ARG A 212 -19.70 -4.93 -9.17
N SER A 213 -20.62 -5.78 -8.71
CA SER A 213 -20.46 -7.25 -8.77
C SER A 213 -20.49 -7.80 -10.20
N SER A 214 -20.84 -6.97 -11.20
CA SER A 214 -20.67 -7.35 -12.60
C SER A 214 -19.23 -7.57 -13.02
N LEU A 215 -18.26 -6.94 -12.33
CA LEU A 215 -16.82 -7.08 -12.58
C LEU A 215 -16.04 -7.57 -11.36
N ILE A 216 -16.46 -7.25 -10.14
CA ILE A 216 -15.79 -7.68 -8.91
C ILE A 216 -16.48 -8.94 -8.40
N VAL A 217 -15.73 -10.01 -8.21
CA VAL A 217 -16.20 -11.20 -7.51
C VAL A 217 -16.38 -10.86 -6.04
N PRO A 218 -17.62 -10.93 -5.49
CA PRO A 218 -17.91 -10.45 -4.13
C PRO A 218 -17.51 -11.45 -3.03
N GLU A 219 -16.44 -12.18 -3.25
CA GLU A 219 -15.91 -13.17 -2.33
C GLU A 219 -14.42 -12.91 -2.12
N PRO A 220 -14.01 -12.48 -0.91
CA PRO A 220 -12.62 -12.16 -0.63
C PRO A 220 -11.81 -13.42 -0.34
N PHE A 221 -10.53 -13.38 -0.73
CA PHE A 221 -9.54 -14.37 -0.35
C PHE A 221 -8.64 -13.80 0.73
N PHE A 222 -8.23 -14.62 1.68
CA PHE A 222 -7.29 -14.26 2.75
C PHE A 222 -6.03 -15.07 2.58
N VAL A 223 -4.87 -14.41 2.66
CA VAL A 223 -3.57 -15.02 2.44
C VAL A 223 -2.57 -14.57 3.50
N HIS A 224 -1.58 -15.40 3.78
CA HIS A 224 -0.49 -15.03 4.68
C HIS A 224 0.44 -14.02 4.00
N SER A 225 0.73 -12.92 4.67
CA SER A 225 1.57 -11.83 4.15
C SER A 225 3.00 -12.26 3.86
N ASP A 226 3.55 -13.17 4.65
CA ASP A 226 4.92 -13.70 4.50
C ASP A 226 5.13 -14.54 3.23
N LEU A 227 4.06 -14.99 2.60
CA LEU A 227 4.10 -15.84 1.41
C LEU A 227 3.64 -15.13 0.13
N THR A 228 3.13 -13.89 0.23
CA THR A 228 2.42 -13.25 -0.88
C THR A 228 3.03 -11.91 -1.29
N THR A 229 3.68 -11.88 -2.46
CA THR A 229 4.30 -10.67 -3.03
C THR A 229 3.31 -9.52 -3.20
N GLY A 230 2.06 -9.80 -3.59
CA GLY A 230 1.04 -8.76 -3.77
C GLY A 230 0.66 -8.06 -2.46
N VAL A 231 0.56 -8.80 -1.35
CA VAL A 231 0.31 -8.22 -0.02
C VAL A 231 1.51 -7.40 0.44
N PHE A 232 2.73 -7.88 0.22
CA PHE A 232 3.94 -7.09 0.49
C PHE A 232 3.94 -5.73 -0.25
N LEU A 233 3.53 -5.72 -1.52
CA LEU A 233 3.42 -4.46 -2.28
C LEU A 233 2.32 -3.55 -1.74
N ALA A 234 1.21 -4.11 -1.27
CA ALA A 234 0.13 -3.36 -0.63
C ALA A 234 0.57 -2.75 0.72
N ASP A 235 1.26 -3.53 1.58
CA ASP A 235 1.90 -3.05 2.82
C ASP A 235 2.89 -1.90 2.54
N LEU A 236 3.73 -2.08 1.51
CA LEU A 236 4.69 -1.06 1.11
C LEU A 236 4.00 0.23 0.66
N ALA A 237 2.96 0.12 -0.18
CA ALA A 237 2.20 1.27 -0.64
C ALA A 237 1.48 1.95 0.53
N ALA A 238 0.79 1.20 1.41
CA ALA A 238 0.09 1.73 2.57
C ALA A 238 1.04 2.48 3.51
N TYR A 239 2.19 1.88 3.83
CA TYR A 239 3.19 2.48 4.70
C TYR A 239 3.78 3.76 4.11
N VAL A 240 4.12 3.74 2.83
CA VAL A 240 4.72 4.90 2.14
C VAL A 240 3.71 6.03 2.00
N ILE A 241 2.44 5.75 1.67
CA ILE A 241 1.37 6.76 1.64
C ILE A 241 1.18 7.36 3.04
N GLY A 242 1.14 6.53 4.07
CA GLY A 242 0.92 6.99 5.44
C GLY A 242 2.02 7.89 5.98
N TRP A 243 3.28 7.59 5.71
CA TRP A 243 4.43 8.27 6.32
C TRP A 243 5.22 9.17 5.37
N GLY A 244 5.15 8.94 4.06
CA GLY A 244 5.90 9.70 3.04
C GLY A 244 5.16 10.95 2.54
N TRP A 245 3.88 11.09 2.87
CA TRP A 245 3.06 12.26 2.50
C TRP A 245 2.69 13.07 3.74
N ARG A 246 2.54 14.38 3.56
CA ARG A 246 2.03 15.25 4.61
C ARG A 246 0.51 15.25 4.60
N HIS A 247 -0.08 14.71 5.65
CA HIS A 247 -1.53 14.72 5.86
C HIS A 247 -1.93 15.84 6.81
N ASN A 248 -3.17 16.37 6.67
CA ASN A 248 -3.71 17.34 7.60
C ASN A 248 -3.82 16.73 9.02
N GLY A 249 -3.54 17.54 10.04
CA GLY A 249 -3.62 17.09 11.44
C GLY A 249 -2.46 16.21 11.90
N MET A 250 -1.44 16.00 11.08
CA MET A 250 -0.29 15.19 11.42
C MET A 250 0.46 15.79 12.62
N SER A 251 0.49 15.07 13.74
CA SER A 251 1.15 15.50 14.97
C SER A 251 2.68 15.38 14.91
N GLN A 252 3.19 14.52 14.01
CA GLN A 252 4.61 14.36 13.76
C GLN A 252 4.94 14.80 12.33
N PRO A 253 6.17 15.25 12.05
CA PRO A 253 6.57 15.55 10.69
C PRO A 253 6.50 14.29 9.82
N PHE A 254 6.07 14.44 8.58
CA PHE A 254 6.18 13.38 7.60
C PHE A 254 7.66 12.99 7.42
N ARG A 255 7.89 11.80 6.92
CA ARG A 255 9.23 11.25 6.79
C ARG A 255 9.82 11.62 5.43
N GLU A 256 10.58 12.71 5.39
CA GLU A 256 11.18 13.23 4.15
C GLU A 256 12.04 12.19 3.42
N GLU A 257 12.71 11.32 4.16
CA GLU A 257 13.51 10.23 3.60
C GLU A 257 12.67 9.21 2.80
N LEU A 258 11.34 9.22 2.95
CA LEU A 258 10.42 8.38 2.16
C LEU A 258 9.92 9.07 0.88
N THR A 259 10.22 10.34 0.66
CA THR A 259 9.73 11.10 -0.51
C THR A 259 10.01 10.40 -1.84
N PRO A 260 11.20 9.84 -2.13
CA PRO A 260 11.45 9.15 -3.39
C PRO A 260 10.50 7.97 -3.64
N TYR A 261 10.25 7.17 -2.60
CA TYR A 261 9.32 6.04 -2.67
C TYR A 261 7.87 6.51 -2.81
N ALA A 262 7.51 7.59 -2.12
CA ALA A 262 6.18 8.19 -2.18
C ALA A 262 5.86 8.73 -3.58
N MET A 263 6.84 9.30 -4.28
CA MET A 263 6.69 9.73 -5.67
C MET A 263 6.43 8.55 -6.60
N LYS A 264 7.19 7.45 -6.49
CA LYS A 264 6.96 6.22 -7.28
C LYS A 264 5.56 5.64 -7.05
N VAL A 265 5.11 5.57 -5.78
CA VAL A 265 3.75 5.12 -5.45
C VAL A 265 2.69 6.06 -6.03
N HIS A 266 2.94 7.38 -6.02
CA HIS A 266 2.05 8.37 -6.64
C HIS A 266 1.95 8.22 -8.17
N GLU A 267 3.05 7.90 -8.84
CA GLU A 267 3.09 7.66 -10.28
C GLU A 267 2.31 6.38 -10.66
N MET A 268 2.39 5.33 -9.84
CA MET A 268 1.60 4.11 -10.00
C MET A 268 0.11 4.28 -9.65
N GLN A 269 -0.30 5.43 -9.12
CA GLN A 269 -1.69 5.69 -8.80
C GLN A 269 -2.60 5.48 -10.00
N TYR A 270 -3.65 4.69 -9.83
CA TYR A 270 -4.71 4.59 -10.83
C TYR A 270 -5.35 5.97 -11.09
N ARG A 271 -5.50 6.32 -12.34
CA ARG A 271 -6.24 7.51 -12.80
C ARG A 271 -7.19 7.08 -13.89
N GLY A 272 -8.46 7.34 -13.65
CA GLY A 272 -9.53 6.99 -14.59
C GLY A 272 -10.64 8.01 -14.57
N GLU A 273 -11.75 7.67 -15.19
CA GLU A 273 -12.94 8.52 -15.28
C GLU A 273 -14.19 7.77 -14.84
N LYS A 274 -15.09 8.47 -14.18
CA LYS A 274 -16.41 7.99 -13.82
C LYS A 274 -17.45 8.78 -14.60
N PRO A 275 -18.28 8.13 -15.44
CA PRO A 275 -19.38 8.81 -16.11
C PRO A 275 -20.31 9.51 -15.12
N LYS A 276 -20.79 10.70 -15.48
CA LYS A 276 -21.83 11.39 -14.72
C LYS A 276 -23.17 10.71 -14.94
N ASP A 277 -24.00 10.74 -13.89
CA ASP A 277 -25.33 10.11 -13.92
C ASP A 277 -26.27 10.76 -14.96
N ASP A 278 -26.03 12.03 -15.29
CA ASP A 278 -26.79 12.83 -16.25
C ASP A 278 -26.30 12.70 -17.72
N GLY A 279 -25.25 11.91 -17.94
CA GLY A 279 -24.67 11.71 -19.28
C GLY A 279 -23.87 12.91 -19.83
N THR A 280 -23.66 13.98 -19.05
CA THR A 280 -22.99 15.21 -19.51
C THR A 280 -21.45 15.15 -19.47
N GLY A 281 -20.85 13.98 -19.42
CA GLY A 281 -19.40 13.79 -19.34
C GLY A 281 -18.97 12.90 -18.20
N SER A 282 -17.74 13.07 -17.72
CA SER A 282 -17.16 12.25 -16.65
C SER A 282 -16.55 13.08 -15.53
N TRP A 283 -16.37 12.44 -14.38
CA TRP A 283 -15.59 12.97 -13.26
C TRP A 283 -14.22 12.28 -13.24
N PRO A 284 -13.12 13.04 -13.05
CA PRO A 284 -11.81 12.41 -12.84
C PRO A 284 -11.83 11.56 -11.58
N LEU A 285 -11.29 10.36 -11.67
CA LEU A 285 -11.23 9.39 -10.58
C LEU A 285 -9.78 9.13 -10.19
N ASN A 286 -9.35 9.76 -9.11
CA ASN A 286 -8.02 9.51 -8.54
C ASN A 286 -8.02 8.24 -7.69
N GLY A 287 -7.00 7.42 -7.83
CA GLY A 287 -6.83 6.17 -7.09
C GLY A 287 -6.71 6.39 -5.59
N ILE A 288 -5.99 7.43 -5.17
CA ILE A 288 -5.77 7.75 -3.75
C ILE A 288 -6.72 8.87 -3.33
N LEU A 289 -7.47 8.62 -2.25
CA LEU A 289 -8.48 9.52 -1.74
C LEU A 289 -8.34 9.75 -0.24
N TYR A 290 -8.41 11.00 0.20
CA TYR A 290 -8.49 11.38 1.59
C TYR A 290 -9.95 11.49 2.05
N LEU A 291 -10.26 10.93 3.22
CA LEU A 291 -11.58 10.86 3.82
C LEU A 291 -11.54 11.47 5.23
N ASP A 292 -12.28 12.54 5.41
CA ASP A 292 -12.48 13.23 6.70
C ASP A 292 -13.78 12.82 7.41
N ASP A 293 -14.59 11.97 6.80
CA ASP A 293 -15.89 11.52 7.33
C ASP A 293 -16.32 10.21 6.68
N LEU A 294 -16.50 9.17 7.47
CA LEU A 294 -16.91 7.83 7.02
C LEU A 294 -18.42 7.61 7.00
N ARG A 295 -19.22 8.54 7.53
CA ARG A 295 -20.69 8.42 7.56
C ARG A 295 -21.29 8.45 6.15
N GLY A 296 -22.35 7.69 5.97
CA GLY A 296 -23.14 7.68 4.74
C GLY A 296 -23.98 8.97 4.58
N ARG A 297 -24.52 9.21 3.37
CA ARG A 297 -25.35 10.39 3.09
C ARG A 297 -26.58 10.48 4.02
N LEU A 298 -27.24 9.36 4.31
CA LEU A 298 -28.40 9.30 5.18
C LEU A 298 -28.05 9.64 6.65
N GLU A 299 -26.89 9.21 7.12
CA GLU A 299 -26.42 9.53 8.48
C GLU A 299 -26.14 11.03 8.61
N LYS A 300 -25.52 11.63 7.59
CA LYS A 300 -25.25 13.07 7.54
C LYS A 300 -26.54 13.92 7.50
N SER A 301 -27.57 13.46 6.79
CA SER A 301 -28.84 14.19 6.70
C SER A 301 -29.66 14.17 7.99
N ILE A 302 -29.38 13.23 8.90
CA ILE A 302 -30.02 13.18 10.23
C ILE A 302 -29.33 14.18 11.17
N ASP A 303 -28.02 14.30 11.10
CA ASP A 303 -27.25 15.18 12.00
C ASP A 303 -27.25 16.66 11.56
N GLU A 304 -27.49 16.92 10.26
CA GLU A 304 -27.54 18.27 9.69
C GLU A 304 -28.91 18.55 9.05
N PRO A 305 -29.94 18.92 9.84
CA PRO A 305 -31.24 19.30 9.29
C PRO A 305 -31.08 20.59 8.45
N GLY A 306 -31.19 20.46 7.13
CA GLY A 306 -30.95 21.52 6.13
C GLY A 306 -29.68 21.33 5.33
N GLY A 307 -29.10 20.12 5.35
CA GLY A 307 -27.80 19.76 4.86
C GLY A 307 -27.39 20.32 3.50
N GLN A 308 -26.28 21.01 3.51
CA GLN A 308 -25.56 21.41 2.30
C GLN A 308 -25.06 20.18 1.56
N MET A 309 -25.11 20.25 0.23
CA MET A 309 -24.54 19.22 -0.66
C MET A 309 -23.12 18.84 -0.22
N PRO A 310 -22.75 17.56 -0.22
CA PRO A 310 -21.43 17.11 0.21
C PRO A 310 -20.33 17.82 -0.58
N LYS A 311 -19.40 18.45 0.13
CA LYS A 311 -18.22 19.09 -0.48
C LYS A 311 -17.50 18.08 -1.38
N THR A 312 -17.13 18.51 -2.57
CA THR A 312 -16.41 17.72 -3.55
C THR A 312 -15.16 17.09 -2.92
N LYS A 313 -15.00 15.79 -3.12
CA LYS A 313 -13.83 15.01 -2.67
C LYS A 313 -12.54 15.67 -3.16
N LYS A 314 -11.75 16.24 -2.26
CA LYS A 314 -10.43 16.79 -2.63
C LYS A 314 -9.50 15.65 -3.04
N ALA A 315 -8.90 15.79 -4.24
CA ALA A 315 -7.79 14.93 -4.62
C ALA A 315 -6.63 15.12 -3.62
N MET A 316 -5.95 14.04 -3.26
CA MET A 316 -4.74 14.12 -2.44
C MET A 316 -3.68 14.92 -3.20
N PRO A 317 -3.04 15.91 -2.58
CA PRO A 317 -1.82 16.50 -3.14
C PRO A 317 -0.74 15.41 -3.19
N GLY A 318 -0.03 15.33 -4.31
CA GLY A 318 1.13 14.46 -4.43
C GLY A 318 2.21 14.84 -3.40
N PRO A 319 3.23 13.99 -3.21
CA PRO A 319 4.36 14.31 -2.37
C PRO A 319 4.99 15.62 -2.83
N SER A 320 5.20 16.54 -1.90
CA SER A 320 5.89 17.80 -2.20
C SER A 320 7.32 17.48 -2.64
N GLY A 321 7.64 17.76 -3.90
CA GLY A 321 9.02 17.66 -4.41
C GLY A 321 9.95 18.60 -3.63
N PRO A 322 11.27 18.36 -3.68
CA PRO A 322 12.23 19.23 -3.02
C PRO A 322 12.07 20.66 -3.51
N THR A 323 11.87 21.59 -2.61
CA THR A 323 11.88 23.02 -2.89
C THR A 323 13.24 23.36 -3.49
N LYS A 324 13.29 23.78 -4.76
CA LYS A 324 14.51 24.31 -5.34
C LYS A 324 14.93 25.51 -4.49
N ALA A 325 16.06 25.38 -3.81
CA ALA A 325 16.70 26.51 -3.16
C ALA A 325 16.99 27.55 -4.27
N SER A 326 16.34 28.68 -4.21
CA SER A 326 16.69 29.84 -5.01
C SER A 326 18.08 30.28 -4.60
N SER A 327 19.05 30.11 -5.50
CA SER A 327 20.34 30.76 -5.42
C SER A 327 20.13 32.27 -5.66
N GLU A 328 20.31 33.05 -4.65
CA GLU A 328 20.84 34.41 -4.72
C GLU A 328 22.33 34.38 -4.42
#